data_703375542a14eec5cd18c24a3ad55403
#
_entry.id   703375542a14eec5cd18c24a3ad55403
#
_cell.length_a   1.000
_cell.length_b   1.000
_cell.length_c   1.000
_cell.angle_alpha   90.00
_cell.angle_beta   90.00
_cell.angle_gamma   90.00
#
_symmetry.space_group_name_H-M   'P 1'
#
loop_
_entity.id
_entity.type
_entity.pdbx_description
1 polymer ?
#
loop_
_entity_poly.entity_id
_entity_poly.type
_entity_poly.pdbx_seq_one_letter_code
_entity_poly.pdbx_strand_id
1 'polypeptide(L)'
;MVVQAPPGTGKTTFVPPLVAALPATDAAGDARPNDAHPNDGSTGRVIVTQPRRMAARAAARRLCQLTGTRPGQVAAHTVRGESTLGPSTRIEFVTTGVLVRRLLTDPELGGVDAVVLDEVHERHLDSDLLVAMLCELAQLRDDLRLVAMSATLDAERWSD
;
A
#
# COMPACT_ATOMS: atom_id res chain seq x y z
N MET A 1 8.33 -8.64 1.09
CA MET A 1 7.48 -9.87 1.08
C MET A 1 6.73 -9.97 -0.24
N VAL A 2 6.63 -11.17 -0.79
CA VAL A 2 5.92 -11.40 -2.07
C VAL A 2 4.74 -12.34 -1.85
N VAL A 3 3.56 -11.99 -2.38
CA VAL A 3 2.32 -12.78 -2.27
C VAL A 3 1.88 -13.21 -3.67
N GLN A 4 1.91 -14.52 -3.90
CA GLN A 4 1.44 -15.11 -5.15
C GLN A 4 0.12 -15.85 -4.91
N ALA A 5 -0.88 -15.57 -5.73
CA ALA A 5 -2.11 -16.35 -5.78
C ALA A 5 -2.85 -16.13 -7.11
N PRO A 6 -3.63 -17.10 -7.61
CA PRO A 6 -4.38 -16.95 -8.85
C PRO A 6 -5.28 -15.71 -8.91
N PRO A 7 -5.66 -15.24 -10.10
CA PRO A 7 -6.64 -14.18 -10.24
C PRO A 7 -7.96 -14.57 -9.55
N GLY A 8 -8.69 -13.59 -9.00
CA GLY A 8 -9.99 -13.83 -8.37
C GLY A 8 -9.95 -14.40 -6.95
N THR A 9 -8.78 -14.70 -6.37
CA THR A 9 -8.65 -15.20 -4.99
C THR A 9 -8.88 -14.14 -3.91
N GLY A 10 -9.15 -12.89 -4.28
CA GLY A 10 -9.41 -11.81 -3.34
C GLY A 10 -8.16 -11.16 -2.73
N LYS A 11 -6.96 -11.37 -3.29
CA LYS A 11 -5.71 -10.75 -2.79
C LYS A 11 -5.86 -9.28 -2.45
N THR A 12 -6.38 -8.51 -3.38
CA THR A 12 -6.57 -7.05 -3.26
C THR A 12 -7.43 -6.63 -2.05
N THR A 13 -8.31 -7.50 -1.57
CA THR A 13 -9.20 -7.21 -0.43
C THR A 13 -8.77 -7.89 0.87
N PHE A 14 -7.97 -8.96 0.81
CA PHE A 14 -7.51 -9.68 2.01
C PHE A 14 -6.12 -9.26 2.48
N VAL A 15 -5.17 -9.07 1.57
CA VAL A 15 -3.78 -8.77 1.93
C VAL A 15 -3.64 -7.40 2.61
N PRO A 16 -4.21 -6.29 2.09
CA PRO A 16 -4.03 -4.99 2.73
C PRO A 16 -4.53 -4.90 4.17
N PRO A 17 -5.70 -5.46 4.55
CA PRO A 17 -6.12 -5.53 5.95
C PRO A 17 -5.19 -6.35 6.84
N LEU A 18 -4.65 -7.46 6.33
CA LEU A 18 -3.68 -8.26 7.08
C LEU A 18 -2.39 -7.47 7.32
N VAL A 19 -1.88 -6.79 6.29
CA VAL A 19 -0.70 -5.92 6.41
C VAL A 19 -0.96 -4.78 7.39
N ALA A 20 -2.15 -4.17 7.35
CA ALA A 20 -2.54 -3.11 8.28
C ALA A 20 -2.71 -3.58 9.74
N ALA A 21 -2.96 -4.88 9.95
CA ALA A 21 -3.07 -5.49 11.27
C ALA A 21 -1.73 -5.93 11.86
N LEU A 22 -0.67 -5.98 11.05
CA LEU A 22 0.67 -6.28 11.56
C LEU A 22 1.16 -5.14 12.44
N PRO A 23 1.77 -5.43 13.60
CA PRO A 23 2.35 -4.38 14.44
C PRO A 23 3.42 -3.61 13.65
N ALA A 24 3.46 -2.29 13.82
CA ALA A 24 4.57 -1.51 13.32
C ALA A 24 5.86 -2.01 14.00
N THR A 25 6.92 -2.22 13.22
CA THR A 25 8.24 -2.60 13.74
C THR A 25 9.14 -1.36 13.77
N ASP A 26 9.99 -1.26 14.77
CA ASP A 26 11.10 -0.31 14.77
C ASP A 26 12.29 -0.85 13.96
N ALA A 27 13.35 -0.04 13.83
CA ALA A 27 14.58 -0.41 13.14
C ALA A 27 15.31 -1.62 13.78
N ALA A 28 14.94 -2.01 15.00
CA ALA A 28 15.46 -3.18 15.70
C ALA A 28 14.62 -4.45 15.48
N GLY A 29 13.49 -4.33 14.76
CA GLY A 29 12.56 -5.44 14.52
C GLY A 29 11.60 -5.71 15.68
N ASP A 30 11.62 -4.90 16.72
CA ASP A 30 10.69 -4.98 17.84
C ASP A 30 9.35 -4.33 17.51
N ALA A 31 8.26 -4.92 18.01
CA ALA A 31 6.92 -4.36 17.82
C ALA A 31 6.85 -2.98 18.52
N ARG A 32 6.62 -1.92 17.74
CA ARG A 32 6.32 -0.62 18.31
C ARG A 32 5.01 -0.72 19.10
N PRO A 33 4.94 -0.17 20.32
CA PRO A 33 3.65 0.07 20.96
C PRO A 33 2.76 0.85 19.99
N ASN A 34 1.50 0.50 19.88
CA ASN A 34 0.52 1.00 18.89
C ASN A 34 0.31 2.54 18.90
N ASP A 35 1.08 3.27 19.67
CA ASP A 35 0.79 4.64 20.10
C ASP A 35 1.79 5.69 19.55
N ALA A 36 2.77 5.32 18.75
CA ALA A 36 3.83 6.28 18.45
C ALA A 36 4.25 6.34 16.98
N HIS A 37 3.48 7.04 16.16
CA HIS A 37 4.09 7.93 15.18
C HIS A 37 4.48 9.22 15.90
N PRO A 38 5.76 9.66 15.81
CA PRO A 38 6.23 10.81 16.59
C PRO A 38 5.57 12.14 16.28
N ASN A 39 4.63 12.21 15.33
CA ASN A 39 4.08 13.48 14.86
C ASN A 39 2.58 13.73 14.98
N ASP A 40 1.69 12.74 15.22
CA ASP A 40 0.25 13.09 15.33
C ASP A 40 -0.70 12.05 15.94
N GLY A 41 -0.20 10.96 16.58
CA GLY A 41 -1.09 9.91 17.12
C GLY A 41 -1.85 9.11 16.07
N SER A 42 -1.49 9.19 14.80
CA SER A 42 -2.09 8.39 13.73
C SER A 42 -1.39 7.03 13.65
N THR A 43 -2.17 5.98 13.74
CA THR A 43 -1.75 4.64 13.33
C THR A 43 -1.39 4.69 11.85
N GLY A 44 -0.24 4.17 11.47
CA GLY A 44 0.29 4.27 10.12
C GLY A 44 -0.62 3.71 9.04
N ARG A 45 -0.49 4.24 7.87
CA ARG A 45 -1.34 3.93 6.72
C ARG A 45 -0.70 2.87 5.83
N VAL A 46 -1.54 2.00 5.25
CA VAL A 46 -1.15 1.10 4.17
C VAL A 46 -1.58 1.69 2.84
N ILE A 47 -0.65 1.91 1.93
CA ILE A 47 -0.93 2.32 0.56
C ILE A 47 -0.97 1.07 -0.33
N VAL A 48 -1.99 0.95 -1.18
CA VAL A 48 -2.15 -0.15 -2.13
C VAL A 48 -2.19 0.42 -3.54
N THR A 49 -1.24 0.05 -4.39
CA THR A 49 -1.25 0.51 -5.78
C THR A 49 -2.18 -0.32 -6.64
N GLN A 50 -2.81 0.35 -7.60
CA GLN A 50 -3.64 -0.28 -8.64
C GLN A 50 -3.24 0.28 -10.01
N PRO A 51 -3.16 -0.54 -11.06
CA PRO A 51 -2.78 -0.05 -12.39
C PRO A 51 -3.82 0.89 -13.00
N ARG A 52 -5.09 0.77 -12.58
CA ARG A 52 -6.21 1.48 -13.19
C ARG A 52 -7.07 2.22 -12.16
N ARG A 53 -7.51 3.42 -12.52
CA ARG A 53 -8.39 4.26 -11.67
C ARG A 53 -9.65 3.53 -11.20
N MET A 54 -10.29 2.77 -12.10
CA MET A 54 -11.50 2.02 -11.76
C MET A 54 -11.21 0.88 -10.78
N ALA A 55 -10.05 0.23 -10.89
CA ALA A 55 -9.64 -0.82 -9.97
C ALA A 55 -9.42 -0.26 -8.56
N ALA A 56 -8.73 0.87 -8.42
CA ALA A 56 -8.54 1.54 -7.12
C ALA A 56 -9.88 1.90 -6.44
N ARG A 57 -10.81 2.47 -7.20
CA ARG A 57 -12.16 2.79 -6.69
C ARG A 57 -12.95 1.54 -6.28
N ALA A 58 -12.91 0.50 -7.13
CA ALA A 58 -13.63 -0.75 -6.87
C ALA A 58 -13.07 -1.48 -5.64
N ALA A 59 -11.74 -1.53 -5.48
CA ALA A 59 -11.08 -2.14 -4.34
C ALA A 59 -11.43 -1.42 -3.03
N ALA A 60 -11.34 -0.10 -2.99
CA ALA A 60 -11.72 0.69 -1.82
C ALA A 60 -13.21 0.49 -1.46
N ARG A 61 -14.10 0.57 -2.45
CA ARG A 61 -15.53 0.34 -2.25
C ARG A 61 -15.81 -1.07 -1.74
N ARG A 62 -15.16 -2.08 -2.32
CA ARG A 62 -15.34 -3.49 -1.91
C ARG A 62 -14.89 -3.69 -0.47
N LEU A 63 -13.77 -3.13 -0.07
CA LEU A 63 -13.29 -3.23 1.30
C LEU A 63 -14.23 -2.53 2.29
N CYS A 64 -14.74 -1.34 1.94
CA CYS A 64 -15.75 -0.67 2.76
C CYS A 64 -17.03 -1.50 2.90
N GLN A 65 -17.49 -2.16 1.85
CA GLN A 65 -18.66 -3.07 1.91
C GLN A 65 -18.40 -4.27 2.85
N LEU A 66 -17.22 -4.88 2.77
CA LEU A 66 -16.85 -6.03 3.61
C LEU A 66 -16.72 -5.65 5.09
N THR A 67 -16.29 -4.43 5.39
CA THR A 67 -16.11 -3.92 6.75
C THR A 67 -17.34 -3.18 7.29
N GLY A 68 -18.40 -3.02 6.50
CA GLY A 68 -19.59 -2.25 6.89
C GLY A 68 -19.31 -0.76 7.10
N THR A 69 -18.27 -0.20 6.48
CA THR A 69 -17.83 1.18 6.66
C THR A 69 -18.10 2.05 5.45
N ARG A 70 -18.03 3.37 5.63
CA ARG A 70 -18.12 4.34 4.51
C ARG A 70 -16.73 4.63 3.94
N PRO A 71 -16.63 5.02 2.64
CA PRO A 71 -15.38 5.52 2.06
C PRO A 71 -14.77 6.64 2.91
N GLY A 72 -13.46 6.56 3.15
CA GLY A 72 -12.72 7.51 3.99
C GLY A 72 -12.65 7.13 5.47
N GLN A 73 -13.39 6.13 5.93
CA GLN A 73 -13.25 5.61 7.31
C GLN A 73 -12.09 4.62 7.41
N VAL A 74 -12.31 3.35 7.02
CA VAL A 74 -11.26 2.32 7.05
C VAL A 74 -10.48 2.32 5.75
N ALA A 75 -11.17 2.40 4.62
CA ALA A 75 -10.57 2.39 3.29
C ALA A 75 -10.96 3.64 2.50
N ALA A 76 -10.03 4.10 1.69
CA ALA A 76 -10.22 5.20 0.75
C ALA A 76 -9.53 4.91 -0.58
N HIS A 77 -9.82 5.73 -1.58
CA HIS A 77 -9.03 5.76 -2.81
C HIS A 77 -8.58 7.19 -3.12
N THR A 78 -7.42 7.27 -3.77
CA THR A 78 -6.91 8.51 -4.35
C THR A 78 -6.45 8.24 -5.78
N VAL A 79 -7.11 8.88 -6.73
CA VAL A 79 -6.79 8.85 -8.14
C VAL A 79 -6.64 10.28 -8.66
N ARG A 80 -6.13 10.47 -9.87
CA ARG A 80 -5.94 11.81 -10.42
C ARG A 80 -7.27 12.60 -10.41
N GLY A 81 -7.29 13.71 -9.67
CA GLY A 81 -8.43 14.62 -9.55
C GLY A 81 -9.51 14.19 -8.56
N GLU A 82 -9.33 13.08 -7.82
CA GLU A 82 -10.33 12.60 -6.87
C GLU A 82 -9.68 11.89 -5.69
N SER A 83 -10.12 12.19 -4.48
CA SER A 83 -9.72 11.51 -3.25
C SER A 83 -10.91 11.38 -2.31
N THR A 84 -11.02 10.22 -1.66
CA THR A 84 -11.98 9.97 -0.57
C THR A 84 -11.28 9.80 0.77
N LEU A 85 -10.01 10.22 0.87
CA LEU A 85 -9.21 10.08 2.07
C LEU A 85 -9.85 10.81 3.26
N GLY A 86 -9.91 10.16 4.40
CA GLY A 86 -10.40 10.72 5.65
C GLY A 86 -9.38 10.54 6.78
N PRO A 87 -9.60 11.19 7.94
CA PRO A 87 -8.65 11.18 9.05
C PRO A 87 -8.45 9.77 9.66
N SER A 88 -9.45 8.90 9.57
CA SER A 88 -9.40 7.53 10.10
C SER A 88 -9.01 6.49 9.05
N THR A 89 -8.63 6.90 7.84
CA THR A 89 -8.28 5.98 6.77
C THR A 89 -6.99 5.22 7.09
N ARG A 90 -7.09 3.89 7.13
CA ARG A 90 -5.98 2.97 7.35
C ARG A 90 -5.43 2.38 6.05
N ILE A 91 -6.28 2.21 5.06
CA ILE A 91 -5.93 1.59 3.78
C ILE A 91 -6.32 2.53 2.65
N GLU A 92 -5.35 2.95 1.87
CA GLU A 92 -5.53 3.88 0.75
C GLU A 92 -5.18 3.19 -0.57
N PHE A 93 -6.16 3.02 -1.45
CA PHE A 93 -5.96 2.53 -2.81
C PHE A 93 -5.62 3.68 -3.74
N VAL A 94 -4.46 3.62 -4.38
CA VAL A 94 -3.97 4.67 -5.28
C VAL A 94 -3.61 4.11 -6.64
N THR A 95 -3.61 4.95 -7.68
CA THR A 95 -2.97 4.55 -8.93
C THR A 95 -1.45 4.72 -8.86
N THR A 96 -0.71 3.90 -9.61
CA THR A 96 0.75 3.95 -9.69
C THR A 96 1.29 5.38 -9.88
N GLY A 97 0.75 6.13 -10.85
CA GLY A 97 1.19 7.51 -11.10
C GLY A 97 0.86 8.50 -9.96
N VAL A 98 -0.16 8.23 -9.13
CA VAL A 98 -0.42 9.04 -7.93
C VAL A 98 0.67 8.79 -6.88
N LEU A 99 1.09 7.54 -6.68
CA LEU A 99 2.13 7.23 -5.71
C LEU A 99 3.51 7.74 -6.17
N VAL A 100 3.86 7.59 -7.45
CA VAL A 100 5.08 8.20 -8.01
C VAL A 100 5.10 9.70 -7.74
N ARG A 101 4.00 10.41 -8.02
CA ARG A 101 3.93 11.85 -7.76
C ARG A 101 4.04 12.19 -6.28
N ARG A 102 3.48 11.35 -5.39
CA ARG A 102 3.61 11.54 -3.94
C ARG A 102 5.07 11.41 -3.50
N LEU A 103 5.79 10.40 -3.96
CA LEU A 103 7.22 10.21 -3.68
C LEU A 103 8.09 11.38 -4.15
N LEU A 104 7.72 12.07 -5.23
CA LEU A 104 8.43 13.27 -5.68
C LEU A 104 8.22 14.49 -4.76
N THR A 105 7.14 14.53 -3.99
CA THR A 105 6.82 15.65 -3.08
C THR A 105 7.06 15.31 -1.62
N ASP A 106 6.96 14.06 -1.25
CA ASP A 106 7.22 13.48 0.06
C ASP A 106 8.03 12.19 -0.13
N PRO A 107 9.36 12.29 -0.29
CA PRO A 107 10.22 11.13 -0.57
C PRO A 107 10.26 10.10 0.57
N GLU A 108 9.98 10.52 1.78
CA GLU A 108 9.99 9.65 2.95
C GLU A 108 8.64 8.94 3.19
N LEU A 109 7.58 9.31 2.46
CA LEU A 109 6.21 8.82 2.67
C LEU A 109 5.80 8.89 4.15
N GLY A 110 5.88 10.05 4.76
CA GLY A 110 5.55 10.25 6.16
C GLY A 110 4.16 9.71 6.53
N GLY A 111 4.05 8.99 7.66
CA GLY A 111 2.79 8.39 8.10
C GLY A 111 2.33 7.15 7.32
N VAL A 112 3.22 6.53 6.51
CA VAL A 112 2.96 5.29 5.79
C VAL A 112 3.81 4.17 6.38
N ASP A 113 3.17 3.08 6.82
CA ASP A 113 3.83 1.90 7.40
C ASP A 113 4.10 0.80 6.37
N ALA A 114 3.29 0.76 5.31
CA ALA A 114 3.45 -0.25 4.28
C ALA A 114 2.97 0.22 2.91
N VAL A 115 3.63 -0.29 1.88
CA VAL A 115 3.18 -0.16 0.49
C VAL A 115 2.96 -1.57 -0.07
N VAL A 116 1.76 -1.79 -0.58
CA VAL A 116 1.36 -3.02 -1.27
C VAL A 116 1.28 -2.72 -2.77
N LEU A 117 2.16 -3.32 -3.53
CA LEU A 117 2.17 -3.24 -4.99
C LEU A 117 1.28 -4.34 -5.55
N ASP A 118 0.11 -3.99 -6.09
CA ASP A 118 -0.79 -4.96 -6.72
C ASP A 118 -0.57 -5.03 -8.24
N GLU A 119 -0.78 -6.22 -8.81
CA GLU A 119 -0.66 -6.52 -10.24
C GLU A 119 0.73 -6.17 -10.81
N VAL A 120 1.80 -6.46 -10.08
CA VAL A 120 3.20 -6.12 -10.50
C VAL A 120 3.64 -6.78 -11.80
N HIS A 121 2.89 -7.76 -12.31
CA HIS A 121 3.12 -8.39 -13.61
C HIS A 121 2.69 -7.52 -14.81
N GLU A 122 1.79 -6.56 -14.60
CA GLU A 122 1.45 -5.55 -15.61
C GLU A 122 2.62 -4.55 -15.72
N ARG A 123 3.59 -4.85 -16.59
CA ARG A 123 4.78 -4.01 -16.79
C ARG A 123 4.43 -2.71 -17.52
N HIS A 124 4.49 -1.62 -16.80
CA HIS A 124 4.44 -0.26 -17.31
C HIS A 124 5.65 0.50 -16.77
N LEU A 125 6.16 1.46 -17.53
CA LEU A 125 7.30 2.29 -17.14
C LEU A 125 7.10 2.92 -15.73
N ASP A 126 5.90 3.42 -15.45
CA ASP A 126 5.57 3.99 -14.15
C ASP A 126 5.66 2.95 -13.01
N SER A 127 5.37 1.68 -13.29
CA SER A 127 5.45 0.60 -12.30
C SER A 127 6.91 0.25 -12.00
N ASP A 128 7.75 0.15 -13.02
CA ASP A 128 9.18 -0.15 -12.85
C ASP A 128 9.89 1.01 -12.13
N LEU A 129 9.56 2.26 -12.47
CA LEU A 129 10.05 3.44 -11.76
C LEU A 129 9.62 3.43 -10.29
N LEU A 130 8.35 3.15 -10.03
CA LEU A 130 7.82 3.10 -8.66
C LEU A 130 8.53 2.05 -7.81
N VAL A 131 8.75 0.84 -8.37
CA VAL A 131 9.48 -0.24 -7.68
C VAL A 131 10.89 0.23 -7.32
N ALA A 132 11.62 0.82 -8.27
CA ALA A 132 12.97 1.32 -8.01
C ALA A 132 12.99 2.38 -6.88
N MET A 133 12.08 3.37 -6.93
CA MET A 133 11.98 4.40 -5.89
C MET A 133 11.65 3.80 -4.51
N LEU A 134 10.75 2.82 -4.45
CA LEU A 134 10.38 2.17 -3.20
C LEU A 134 11.48 1.26 -2.66
N CYS A 135 12.26 0.59 -3.51
CA CYS A 135 13.42 -0.17 -3.08
C CYS A 135 14.51 0.73 -2.48
N GLU A 136 14.76 1.89 -3.08
CA GLU A 136 15.67 2.89 -2.48
C GLU A 136 15.13 3.42 -1.14
N LEU A 137 13.84 3.74 -1.07
CA LEU A 137 13.23 4.22 0.17
C LEU A 137 13.30 3.16 1.29
N ALA A 138 13.09 1.88 0.96
CA ALA A 138 13.17 0.79 1.95
C ALA A 138 14.57 0.56 2.50
N GLN A 139 15.63 1.00 1.80
CA GLN A 139 17.01 1.01 2.33
C GLN A 139 17.25 2.15 3.33
N LEU A 140 16.44 3.20 3.27
CA LEU A 140 16.52 4.37 4.16
C LEU A 140 15.53 4.30 5.32
N ARG A 141 14.48 3.49 5.18
CA ARG A 141 13.40 3.32 6.15
C ARG A 141 13.18 1.85 6.49
N ASP A 142 13.87 1.37 7.52
CA ASP A 142 13.77 -0.01 8.01
C ASP A 142 12.35 -0.35 8.53
N ASP A 143 11.56 0.67 8.87
CA ASP A 143 10.18 0.54 9.34
C ASP A 143 9.16 0.39 8.18
N LEU A 144 9.54 0.72 6.93
CA LEU A 144 8.63 0.64 5.78
C LEU A 144 8.55 -0.78 5.24
N ARG A 145 7.35 -1.33 5.18
CA ARG A 145 7.12 -2.66 4.62
C ARG A 145 6.72 -2.57 3.15
N LEU A 146 7.42 -3.34 2.32
CA LEU A 146 7.06 -3.50 0.92
C LEU A 146 6.47 -4.89 0.68
N VAL A 147 5.30 -4.94 0.07
CA VAL A 147 4.60 -6.18 -0.31
C VAL A 147 4.27 -6.13 -1.79
N ALA A 148 4.69 -7.14 -2.53
CA ALA A 148 4.32 -7.29 -3.94
C ALA A 148 3.28 -8.40 -4.09
N MET A 149 2.22 -8.14 -4.86
CA MET A 149 1.18 -9.11 -5.20
C MET A 149 1.12 -9.31 -6.71
N SER A 150 1.04 -10.56 -7.14
CA SER A 150 0.95 -10.90 -8.55
C SER A 150 0.07 -12.12 -8.77
N ALA A 151 -0.56 -12.19 -9.95
CA ALA A 151 -1.28 -13.38 -10.41
C ALA A 151 -0.31 -14.44 -10.96
N THR A 152 0.79 -14.01 -11.57
CA THR A 152 1.83 -14.86 -12.15
C THR A 152 3.17 -14.29 -11.73
N LEU A 153 3.94 -15.04 -10.95
CA LEU A 153 5.31 -14.67 -10.60
C LEU A 153 6.28 -15.67 -11.20
N ASP A 154 7.24 -15.14 -11.94
CA ASP A 154 8.60 -15.67 -11.87
C ASP A 154 9.15 -15.27 -10.50
N ALA A 155 8.87 -16.10 -9.49
CA ALA A 155 9.24 -15.82 -8.09
C ALA A 155 10.77 -15.62 -7.92
N GLU A 156 11.57 -16.20 -8.81
CA GLU A 156 13.02 -16.09 -8.82
C GLU A 156 13.54 -14.66 -9.07
N ARG A 157 12.74 -13.79 -9.67
CA ARG A 157 13.14 -12.39 -9.98
C ARG A 157 12.92 -11.38 -8.85
N TRP A 158 12.21 -11.76 -7.79
CA TRP A 158 11.84 -10.86 -6.69
C TRP A 158 12.45 -11.27 -5.35
N SER A 159 13.34 -12.27 -5.36
CA SER A 159 13.97 -12.83 -4.15
C SER A 159 15.39 -12.30 -3.85
N ASP A 160 15.94 -11.43 -4.71
CA ASP A 160 17.27 -10.81 -4.52
C ASP A 160 17.20 -9.44 -3.87
#